data_80ac8bb71dddf733ec0da9f5f8a50d6b
#
_entry.id   80ac8bb71dddf733ec0da9f5f8a50d6b
#
_cell.length_a   1.000
_cell.length_b   1.000
_cell.length_c   1.000
_cell.angle_alpha   90.00
_cell.angle_beta   90.00
_cell.angle_gamma   90.00
#
_symmetry.space_group_name_H-M   'P 1'
#
loop_
_entity.id
_entity.type
_entity.pdbx_description
1 polymer ?
#
loop_
_entity_poly.entity_id
_entity_poly.type
_entity_poly.pdbx_seq_one_letter_code
_entity_poly.pdbx_strand_id
1 'polypeptide(L)'
;MLTWLAELSPYFSPLNIFRYITFRTGGATATALLIVFLFGPWMISLLRLRQGKGQPIREDGPQSHLLTKRGTPTMGGLMILAGVLISTLLWANLENHYVWVVLFVTVGFGAIGFYDDYLKVTKQSHKGFSGRSRLAIEALIAAIACIAISYMATPGLANKLALPFSKDLIFNLGWFYIVFAGFVIVGAGNAVNITDGLDGLAIVPVMIAAGTFGFIAYLSGNAVFSNYLQIHFVPGTGELAVICGALIGAGLGFLWFNAPPAQIFMGDTGSLALGGLLGTIAVAAKHEFVLAIVGGLFVLEIMSVIIQVTSFKLTGKRVFKMAPIHHHFEQLGWTEPQVVIRFWIIAVVLALTGLATLKLR
;
A
#
# COMPACT_ATOMS: atom_id res chain seq x y z
N MET A 1 -19.30 -5.87 9.97
CA MET A 1 -20.62 -6.51 9.88
C MET A 1 -20.66 -7.88 10.56
N LEU A 2 -19.80 -8.82 10.25
CA LEU A 2 -19.82 -10.16 10.87
C LEU A 2 -19.46 -10.18 12.37
N THR A 3 -18.92 -9.09 12.92
CA THR A 3 -18.62 -8.96 14.35
C THR A 3 -19.84 -9.13 15.26
N TRP A 4 -21.04 -8.74 14.80
CA TRP A 4 -22.27 -8.91 15.56
C TRP A 4 -22.65 -10.38 15.79
N LEU A 5 -22.16 -11.32 14.95
CA LEU A 5 -22.38 -12.74 15.18
C LEU A 5 -21.82 -13.22 16.52
N ALA A 6 -20.80 -12.52 17.04
CA ALA A 6 -20.26 -12.82 18.36
C ALA A 6 -21.24 -12.52 19.51
N GLU A 7 -22.23 -11.65 19.31
CA GLU A 7 -23.27 -11.35 20.28
C GLU A 7 -24.26 -12.51 20.43
N LEU A 8 -24.37 -13.36 19.42
CA LEU A 8 -25.19 -14.57 19.43
C LEU A 8 -24.46 -15.76 20.10
N SER A 9 -23.23 -15.58 20.55
CA SER A 9 -22.44 -16.63 21.21
C SER A 9 -23.09 -17.23 22.47
N PRO A 10 -23.93 -16.53 23.25
CA PRO A 10 -24.67 -17.15 24.35
C PRO A 10 -25.65 -18.23 23.89
N TYR A 11 -26.17 -18.12 22.65
CA TYR A 11 -27.09 -19.09 22.06
C TYR A 11 -26.37 -20.19 21.27
N PHE A 12 -25.23 -19.85 20.66
CA PHE A 12 -24.40 -20.79 19.91
C PHE A 12 -22.91 -20.48 20.09
N SER A 13 -22.29 -21.18 21.02
CA SER A 13 -20.91 -20.95 21.48
C SER A 13 -19.86 -20.80 20.37
N PRO A 14 -19.87 -21.55 19.25
CA PRO A 14 -18.89 -21.40 18.19
C PRO A 14 -18.82 -19.99 17.57
N LEU A 15 -19.89 -19.19 17.65
CA LEU A 15 -19.91 -17.81 17.14
C LEU A 15 -19.00 -16.86 17.90
N ASN A 16 -18.51 -17.26 19.10
CA ASN A 16 -17.53 -16.47 19.84
C ASN A 16 -16.21 -16.24 19.07
N ILE A 17 -15.92 -17.08 18.07
CA ILE A 17 -14.73 -16.97 17.24
C ILE A 17 -14.63 -15.62 16.50
N PHE A 18 -15.79 -15.00 16.19
CA PHE A 18 -15.83 -13.68 15.52
C PHE A 18 -15.35 -12.50 16.38
N ARG A 19 -15.14 -12.71 17.69
CA ARG A 19 -14.49 -11.71 18.57
C ARG A 19 -12.98 -11.59 18.29
N TYR A 20 -12.34 -12.66 17.83
CA TYR A 20 -10.90 -12.70 17.70
C TYR A 20 -10.44 -12.03 16.39
N ILE A 21 -9.59 -11.02 16.53
CA ILE A 21 -9.01 -10.27 15.40
C ILE A 21 -8.28 -11.22 14.44
N THR A 22 -7.54 -12.18 14.96
CA THR A 22 -6.80 -13.19 14.17
C THR A 22 -7.70 -14.00 13.25
N PHE A 23 -8.85 -14.47 13.77
CA PHE A 23 -9.83 -15.18 12.96
C PHE A 23 -10.43 -14.28 11.87
N ARG A 24 -10.80 -13.06 12.24
CA ARG A 24 -11.35 -12.08 11.29
C ARG A 24 -10.35 -11.67 10.23
N THR A 25 -9.05 -11.55 10.58
CA THR A 25 -7.97 -11.31 9.63
C THR A 25 -7.86 -12.45 8.62
N GLY A 26 -7.86 -13.71 9.09
CA GLY A 26 -7.86 -14.87 8.19
C GLY A 26 -9.10 -14.92 7.29
N GLY A 27 -10.29 -14.65 7.85
CA GLY A 27 -11.53 -14.56 7.11
C GLY A 27 -11.51 -13.44 6.04
N ALA A 28 -10.98 -12.27 6.39
CA ALA A 28 -10.82 -11.16 5.45
C ALA A 28 -9.85 -11.51 4.31
N THR A 29 -8.73 -12.17 4.64
CA THR A 29 -7.76 -12.64 3.64
C THR A 29 -8.40 -13.63 2.66
N ALA A 30 -9.09 -14.65 3.17
CA ALA A 30 -9.74 -15.66 2.33
C ALA A 30 -10.85 -15.04 1.47
N THR A 31 -11.68 -14.17 2.04
CA THR A 31 -12.77 -13.50 1.32
C THR A 31 -12.22 -12.59 0.20
N ALA A 32 -11.19 -11.78 0.49
CA ALA A 32 -10.58 -10.89 -0.50
C ALA A 32 -9.94 -11.68 -1.64
N LEU A 33 -9.22 -12.77 -1.32
CA LEU A 33 -8.64 -13.67 -2.31
C LEU A 33 -9.71 -14.25 -3.23
N LEU A 34 -10.78 -14.80 -2.66
CA LEU A 34 -11.88 -15.40 -3.42
C LEU A 34 -12.60 -14.38 -4.30
N ILE A 35 -12.86 -13.17 -3.81
CA ILE A 35 -13.48 -12.11 -4.61
C ILE A 35 -12.61 -11.81 -5.83
N VAL A 36 -11.33 -11.53 -5.64
CA VAL A 36 -10.44 -11.17 -6.75
C VAL A 36 -10.26 -12.35 -7.71
N PHE A 37 -10.10 -13.56 -7.19
CA PHE A 37 -9.90 -14.75 -8.00
C PHE A 37 -11.12 -15.10 -8.88
N LEU A 38 -12.33 -15.04 -8.31
CA LEU A 38 -13.57 -15.39 -9.01
C LEU A 38 -14.01 -14.29 -9.99
N PHE A 39 -13.91 -13.03 -9.60
CA PHE A 39 -14.32 -11.91 -10.44
C PHE A 39 -13.24 -11.43 -11.40
N GLY A 40 -11.99 -11.85 -11.20
CA GLY A 40 -10.84 -11.46 -12.01
C GLY A 40 -11.04 -11.67 -13.50
N PRO A 41 -11.35 -12.89 -13.99
CA PRO A 41 -11.50 -13.16 -15.41
C PRO A 41 -12.57 -12.28 -16.07
N TRP A 42 -13.69 -12.07 -15.39
CA TRP A 42 -14.75 -11.19 -15.88
C TRP A 42 -14.28 -9.74 -15.98
N MET A 43 -13.62 -9.22 -14.93
CA MET A 43 -13.11 -7.86 -14.92
C MET A 43 -12.05 -7.63 -16.01
N ILE A 44 -11.11 -8.57 -16.17
CA ILE A 44 -10.09 -8.51 -17.22
C ILE A 44 -10.73 -8.46 -18.61
N SER A 45 -11.74 -9.30 -18.85
CA SER A 45 -12.46 -9.32 -20.12
C SER A 45 -13.19 -8.01 -20.38
N LEU A 46 -13.86 -7.45 -19.37
CA LEU A 46 -14.56 -6.17 -19.44
C LEU A 46 -13.60 -5.01 -19.73
N LEU A 47 -12.46 -4.95 -19.02
CA LEU A 47 -11.46 -3.91 -19.22
C LEU A 47 -10.81 -4.02 -20.60
N ARG A 48 -10.51 -5.24 -21.06
CA ARG A 48 -9.95 -5.48 -22.40
C ARG A 48 -10.90 -5.00 -23.50
N LEU A 49 -12.20 -5.28 -23.38
CA LEU A 49 -13.21 -4.80 -24.32
C LEU A 49 -13.33 -3.27 -24.33
N ARG A 50 -13.30 -2.64 -23.16
CA ARG A 50 -13.46 -1.17 -23.04
C ARG A 50 -12.22 -0.39 -23.42
N GLN A 51 -11.03 -0.94 -23.17
CA GLN A 51 -9.75 -0.26 -23.43
C GLN A 51 -9.21 -0.51 -24.84
N GLY A 52 -9.66 -1.55 -25.53
CA GLY A 52 -9.30 -1.87 -26.92
C GLY A 52 -7.80 -2.06 -27.16
N LYS A 53 -7.03 -0.97 -27.17
CA LYS A 53 -5.57 -0.97 -27.38
C LYS A 53 -4.74 -1.21 -26.11
N GLY A 54 -5.38 -1.33 -24.95
CA GLY A 54 -4.69 -1.43 -23.65
C GLY A 54 -4.04 -0.12 -23.20
N GLN A 55 -3.14 -0.22 -22.23
CA GLN A 55 -2.38 0.93 -21.72
C GLN A 55 -1.37 1.41 -22.77
N PRO A 56 -1.26 2.74 -23.01
CA PRO A 56 -0.18 3.30 -23.83
C PRO A 56 1.19 2.98 -23.21
N ILE A 57 2.09 2.37 -23.96
CA ILE A 57 3.45 2.06 -23.50
C ILE A 57 4.37 3.21 -23.89
N ARG A 58 5.24 3.62 -22.96
CA ARG A 58 6.20 4.71 -23.22
C ARG A 58 7.25 4.29 -24.24
N GLU A 59 7.46 5.11 -25.26
CA GLU A 59 8.44 4.87 -26.31
C GLU A 59 9.89 5.00 -25.82
N ASP A 60 10.13 5.76 -24.74
CA ASP A 60 11.42 5.95 -24.09
C ASP A 60 11.75 4.86 -23.07
N GLY A 61 10.86 3.86 -22.88
CA GLY A 61 11.06 2.69 -22.04
C GLY A 61 11.89 1.58 -22.70
N PRO A 62 12.10 0.43 -21.98
CA PRO A 62 12.76 -0.74 -22.55
C PRO A 62 12.02 -1.25 -23.80
N GLN A 63 12.76 -1.52 -24.89
CA GLN A 63 12.17 -1.94 -26.17
C GLN A 63 11.42 -3.28 -26.06
N SER A 64 11.82 -4.16 -25.14
CA SER A 64 11.13 -5.42 -24.85
C SER A 64 9.67 -5.20 -24.45
N HIS A 65 9.36 -4.14 -23.71
CA HIS A 65 8.01 -3.82 -23.25
C HIS A 65 7.08 -3.46 -24.42
N LEU A 66 7.59 -2.81 -25.46
CA LEU A 66 6.81 -2.48 -26.67
C LEU A 66 6.30 -3.70 -27.40
N LEU A 67 7.03 -4.83 -27.32
CA LEU A 67 6.69 -6.07 -27.99
C LEU A 67 5.80 -6.98 -27.13
N THR A 68 6.10 -7.09 -25.83
CA THR A 68 5.47 -8.09 -24.94
C THR A 68 4.24 -7.59 -24.20
N LYS A 69 4.15 -6.28 -23.92
CA LYS A 69 3.11 -5.70 -23.05
C LYS A 69 1.97 -4.99 -23.81
N ARG A 70 2.03 -5.01 -25.14
CA ARG A 70 1.02 -4.34 -25.99
C ARG A 70 -0.34 -5.04 -25.88
N GLY A 71 -1.40 -4.24 -25.61
CA GLY A 71 -2.77 -4.74 -25.51
C GLY A 71 -3.16 -5.28 -24.12
N THR A 72 -2.25 -5.27 -23.15
CA THR A 72 -2.59 -5.62 -21.76
C THR A 72 -3.42 -4.50 -21.14
N PRO A 73 -4.61 -4.80 -20.58
CA PRO A 73 -5.44 -3.80 -19.93
C PRO A 73 -4.81 -3.32 -18.60
N THR A 74 -5.08 -2.07 -18.23
CA THR A 74 -4.73 -1.47 -16.95
C THR A 74 -5.96 -1.33 -16.04
N MET A 75 -5.82 -0.68 -14.89
CA MET A 75 -6.86 -0.51 -13.86
C MET A 75 -7.20 -1.79 -13.08
N GLY A 76 -6.29 -2.76 -13.02
CA GLY A 76 -6.44 -3.95 -12.18
C GLY A 76 -6.55 -3.64 -10.69
N GLY A 77 -6.11 -2.44 -10.29
CA GLY A 77 -6.34 -1.91 -8.95
C GLY A 77 -7.81 -1.90 -8.52
N LEU A 78 -8.76 -1.80 -9.45
CA LEU A 78 -10.21 -1.93 -9.14
C LEU A 78 -10.56 -3.28 -8.55
N MET A 79 -9.93 -4.37 -9.01
CA MET A 79 -10.13 -5.72 -8.47
C MET A 79 -9.62 -5.79 -7.04
N ILE A 80 -8.42 -5.24 -6.80
CA ILE A 80 -7.79 -5.21 -5.48
C ILE A 80 -8.65 -4.38 -4.52
N LEU A 81 -9.06 -3.19 -4.93
CA LEU A 81 -9.91 -2.31 -4.13
C LEU A 81 -11.26 -2.98 -3.79
N ALA A 82 -11.91 -3.61 -4.75
CA ALA A 82 -13.14 -4.34 -4.48
C ALA A 82 -12.94 -5.45 -3.44
N GLY A 83 -11.87 -6.26 -3.58
CA GLY A 83 -11.51 -7.29 -2.62
C GLY A 83 -11.25 -6.73 -1.22
N VAL A 84 -10.43 -5.68 -1.11
CA VAL A 84 -10.08 -5.03 0.16
C VAL A 84 -11.31 -4.41 0.81
N LEU A 85 -12.09 -3.61 0.08
CA LEU A 85 -13.23 -2.87 0.63
C LEU A 85 -14.34 -3.82 1.11
N ILE A 86 -14.75 -4.77 0.27
CA ILE A 86 -15.82 -5.71 0.62
C ILE A 86 -15.40 -6.56 1.81
N SER A 87 -14.18 -7.11 1.81
CA SER A 87 -13.70 -7.94 2.90
C SER A 87 -13.54 -7.16 4.20
N THR A 88 -13.02 -5.92 4.13
CA THR A 88 -12.93 -5.07 5.32
C THR A 88 -14.30 -4.76 5.89
N LEU A 89 -15.29 -4.36 5.07
CA LEU A 89 -16.64 -4.07 5.53
C LEU A 89 -17.32 -5.29 6.14
N LEU A 90 -17.03 -6.50 5.66
CA LEU A 90 -17.58 -7.73 6.22
C LEU A 90 -16.93 -8.11 7.56
N TRP A 91 -15.60 -8.06 7.65
CA TRP A 91 -14.86 -8.67 8.75
C TRP A 91 -14.36 -7.68 9.81
N ALA A 92 -14.12 -6.41 9.46
CA ALA A 92 -13.66 -5.42 10.43
C ALA A 92 -14.77 -4.96 11.37
N ASN A 93 -14.37 -4.52 12.56
CA ASN A 93 -15.25 -3.82 13.47
C ASN A 93 -15.47 -2.38 12.95
N LEU A 94 -16.66 -2.11 12.44
CA LEU A 94 -17.02 -0.82 11.84
C LEU A 94 -17.25 0.30 12.86
N GLU A 95 -17.29 -0.01 14.16
CA GLU A 95 -17.28 1.01 15.23
C GLU A 95 -15.89 1.62 15.42
N ASN A 96 -14.87 0.97 14.89
CA ASN A 96 -13.50 1.46 14.98
C ASN A 96 -13.23 2.55 13.93
N HIS A 97 -13.00 3.76 14.39
CA HIS A 97 -12.79 4.93 13.54
C HIS A 97 -11.51 4.85 12.70
N TYR A 98 -10.45 4.16 13.16
CA TYR A 98 -9.24 3.94 12.36
C TYR A 98 -9.53 3.18 11.06
N VAL A 99 -10.47 2.24 11.08
CA VAL A 99 -10.89 1.51 9.87
C VAL A 99 -11.40 2.49 8.81
N TRP A 100 -12.26 3.42 9.21
CA TRP A 100 -12.84 4.40 8.28
C TRP A 100 -11.81 5.38 7.73
N VAL A 101 -10.84 5.81 8.55
CA VAL A 101 -9.79 6.71 8.08
C VAL A 101 -8.89 6.01 7.05
N VAL A 102 -8.53 4.74 7.28
CA VAL A 102 -7.74 3.97 6.31
C VAL A 102 -8.54 3.74 5.03
N LEU A 103 -9.82 3.37 5.12
CA LEU A 103 -10.69 3.22 3.94
C LEU A 103 -10.88 4.53 3.18
N PHE A 104 -11.02 5.66 3.88
CA PHE A 104 -11.14 6.99 3.27
C PHE A 104 -9.92 7.33 2.40
N VAL A 105 -8.70 7.15 2.92
CA VAL A 105 -7.47 7.38 2.15
C VAL A 105 -7.37 6.39 0.98
N THR A 106 -7.65 5.11 1.24
CA THR A 106 -7.59 4.05 0.21
C THR A 106 -8.51 4.36 -0.97
N VAL A 107 -9.76 4.70 -0.70
CA VAL A 107 -10.75 5.05 -1.73
C VAL A 107 -10.38 6.38 -2.40
N GLY A 108 -9.97 7.38 -1.63
CA GLY A 108 -9.61 8.69 -2.16
C GLY A 108 -8.41 8.62 -3.11
N PHE A 109 -7.33 7.94 -2.71
CA PHE A 109 -6.16 7.75 -3.56
C PHE A 109 -6.47 6.84 -4.75
N GLY A 110 -7.30 5.80 -4.53
CA GLY A 110 -7.80 4.95 -5.61
C GLY A 110 -8.62 5.71 -6.65
N ALA A 111 -9.47 6.65 -6.22
CA ALA A 111 -10.25 7.50 -7.11
C ALA A 111 -9.37 8.45 -7.94
N ILE A 112 -8.33 9.03 -7.32
CA ILE A 112 -7.34 9.84 -8.04
C ILE A 112 -6.63 9.00 -9.11
N GLY A 113 -6.14 7.82 -8.73
CA GLY A 113 -5.47 6.90 -9.65
C GLY A 113 -6.40 6.41 -10.76
N PHE A 114 -7.66 6.11 -10.44
CA PHE A 114 -8.67 5.75 -11.43
C PHE A 114 -8.88 6.87 -12.47
N TYR A 115 -8.98 8.10 -12.02
CA TYR A 115 -9.15 9.23 -12.91
C TYR A 115 -7.93 9.44 -13.82
N ASP A 116 -6.71 9.24 -13.27
CA ASP A 116 -5.47 9.32 -14.03
C ASP A 116 -5.39 8.22 -15.11
N ASP A 117 -5.63 6.97 -14.73
CA ASP A 117 -5.68 5.83 -15.64
C ASP A 117 -6.77 6.01 -16.73
N TYR A 118 -7.97 6.49 -16.33
CA TYR A 118 -9.06 6.76 -17.25
C TYR A 118 -8.68 7.78 -18.31
N LEU A 119 -8.00 8.87 -17.92
CA LEU A 119 -7.51 9.88 -18.87
C LEU A 119 -6.45 9.32 -19.82
N LYS A 120 -5.51 8.50 -19.31
CA LYS A 120 -4.47 7.87 -20.13
C LYS A 120 -5.08 6.93 -21.18
N VAL A 121 -6.05 6.11 -20.77
CA VAL A 121 -6.70 5.14 -21.66
C VAL A 121 -7.58 5.83 -22.70
N THR A 122 -8.42 6.79 -22.27
CA THR A 122 -9.37 7.47 -23.20
C THR A 122 -8.66 8.36 -24.21
N LYS A 123 -7.61 9.07 -23.78
CA LYS A 123 -6.84 9.97 -24.65
C LYS A 123 -5.70 9.25 -25.39
N GLN A 124 -5.49 7.95 -25.14
CA GLN A 124 -4.36 7.17 -25.66
C GLN A 124 -3.02 7.95 -25.56
N SER A 125 -2.80 8.57 -24.40
CA SER A 125 -1.65 9.44 -24.14
C SER A 125 -1.07 9.13 -22.75
N HIS A 126 0.26 9.23 -22.63
CA HIS A 126 0.95 9.14 -21.33
C HIS A 126 0.67 10.35 -20.41
N LYS A 127 0.12 11.44 -20.95
CA LYS A 127 -0.27 12.62 -20.18
C LYS A 127 -1.60 12.34 -19.49
N GLY A 128 -1.54 11.85 -18.27
CA GLY A 128 -2.71 11.67 -17.40
C GLY A 128 -3.13 12.97 -16.71
N PHE A 129 -3.56 12.83 -15.45
CA PHE A 129 -3.92 13.97 -14.61
C PHE A 129 -2.72 14.82 -14.25
N SER A 130 -2.90 16.15 -14.14
CA SER A 130 -1.81 17.06 -13.80
C SER A 130 -1.14 16.66 -12.48
N GLY A 131 0.18 16.42 -12.50
CA GLY A 131 0.90 15.96 -11.31
C GLY A 131 0.79 16.91 -10.10
N ARG A 132 0.74 18.25 -10.35
CA ARG A 132 0.54 19.23 -9.26
C ARG A 132 -0.84 19.12 -8.64
N SER A 133 -1.89 19.02 -9.46
CA SER A 133 -3.27 18.87 -8.98
C SER A 133 -3.46 17.53 -8.26
N ARG A 134 -2.84 16.45 -8.78
CA ARG A 134 -2.83 15.14 -8.15
C ARG A 134 -2.24 15.21 -6.75
N LEU A 135 -1.02 15.72 -6.62
CA LEU A 135 -0.36 15.87 -5.32
C LEU A 135 -1.13 16.77 -4.35
N ALA A 136 -1.78 17.83 -4.84
CA ALA A 136 -2.58 18.73 -4.01
C ALA A 136 -3.81 18.00 -3.41
N ILE A 137 -4.50 17.18 -4.21
CA ILE A 137 -5.67 16.43 -3.75
C ILE A 137 -5.23 15.30 -2.80
N GLU A 138 -4.14 14.58 -3.12
CA GLU A 138 -3.54 13.58 -2.23
C GLU A 138 -3.17 14.19 -0.88
N ALA A 139 -2.52 15.39 -0.89
CA ALA A 139 -2.13 16.09 0.34
C ALA A 139 -3.35 16.53 1.15
N LEU A 140 -4.44 16.98 0.51
CA LEU A 140 -5.69 17.33 1.18
C LEU A 140 -6.31 16.10 1.87
N ILE A 141 -6.43 14.98 1.17
CA ILE A 141 -6.96 13.74 1.73
C ILE A 141 -6.09 13.25 2.90
N ALA A 142 -4.78 13.27 2.74
CA ALA A 142 -3.84 12.89 3.79
C ALA A 142 -3.92 13.83 5.01
N ALA A 143 -4.05 15.13 4.82
CA ALA A 143 -4.22 16.10 5.90
C ALA A 143 -5.49 15.84 6.71
N ILE A 144 -6.63 15.58 6.04
CA ILE A 144 -7.89 15.22 6.71
C ILE A 144 -7.72 13.94 7.53
N ALA A 145 -7.08 12.92 6.97
CA ALA A 145 -6.81 11.66 7.65
C ALA A 145 -5.88 11.87 8.88
N CYS A 146 -4.81 12.65 8.74
CA CYS A 146 -3.88 12.94 9.84
C CYS A 146 -4.56 13.74 10.97
N ILE A 147 -5.43 14.69 10.63
CA ILE A 147 -6.23 15.43 11.62
C ILE A 147 -7.14 14.45 12.38
N ALA A 148 -7.86 13.58 11.66
CA ALA A 148 -8.73 12.58 12.29
C ALA A 148 -7.93 11.62 13.20
N ILE A 149 -6.77 11.12 12.75
CA ILE A 149 -5.89 10.28 13.57
C ILE A 149 -5.41 11.03 14.82
N SER A 150 -5.07 12.31 14.70
CA SER A 150 -4.63 13.13 15.84
C SER A 150 -5.71 13.30 16.90
N TYR A 151 -6.96 13.45 16.50
CA TYR A 151 -8.11 13.52 17.42
C TYR A 151 -8.42 12.18 18.10
N MET A 152 -8.18 11.05 17.42
CA MET A 152 -8.40 9.71 17.97
C MET A 152 -7.24 9.21 18.83
N ALA A 153 -6.05 9.78 18.66
CA ALA A 153 -4.86 9.37 19.40
C ALA A 153 -5.00 9.69 20.90
N THR A 154 -4.39 8.83 21.73
CA THR A 154 -4.30 9.12 23.17
C THR A 154 -3.56 10.45 23.40
N PRO A 155 -3.94 11.26 24.41
CA PRO A 155 -3.33 12.58 24.65
C PRO A 155 -1.81 12.54 24.75
N GLY A 156 -1.24 11.42 25.23
CA GLY A 156 0.20 11.21 25.34
C GLY A 156 0.93 11.02 24.00
N LEU A 157 0.22 10.63 22.91
CA LEU A 157 0.77 10.32 21.61
C LEU A 157 0.25 11.22 20.47
N ALA A 158 -0.78 12.01 20.75
CA ALA A 158 -1.30 12.96 19.78
C ALA A 158 -0.19 13.92 19.32
N ASN A 159 -0.07 14.12 18.01
CA ASN A 159 0.91 15.01 17.37
C ASN A 159 2.38 14.74 17.73
N LYS A 160 2.68 13.53 18.19
CA LYS A 160 4.03 13.11 18.56
C LYS A 160 4.56 12.07 17.58
N LEU A 161 5.85 12.17 17.33
CA LEU A 161 6.62 11.27 16.49
C LEU A 161 7.45 10.34 17.37
N ALA A 162 7.28 9.02 17.20
CA ALA A 162 8.04 8.02 17.92
C ALA A 162 9.22 7.52 17.06
N LEU A 163 10.40 7.41 17.65
CA LEU A 163 11.55 6.82 16.99
C LEU A 163 11.61 5.30 17.21
N PRO A 164 12.02 4.51 16.20
CA PRO A 164 11.97 3.05 16.26
C PRO A 164 12.96 2.40 17.23
N PHE A 165 14.02 3.10 17.65
CA PHE A 165 15.10 2.52 18.47
C PHE A 165 15.08 2.99 19.93
N SER A 166 14.15 3.83 20.33
CA SER A 166 14.07 4.33 21.70
C SER A 166 12.63 4.66 22.07
N LYS A 167 12.15 4.05 23.17
CA LYS A 167 10.81 4.31 23.71
C LYS A 167 10.66 5.74 24.23
N ASP A 168 11.72 6.28 24.80
CA ASP A 168 11.68 7.57 25.49
C ASP A 168 11.87 8.77 24.54
N LEU A 169 12.37 8.52 23.33
CA LEU A 169 12.56 9.56 22.34
C LEU A 169 11.27 9.81 21.53
N ILE A 170 10.42 10.63 22.12
CA ILE A 170 9.19 11.10 21.52
C ILE A 170 9.33 12.60 21.23
N PHE A 171 9.29 12.97 19.95
CA PHE A 171 9.32 14.37 19.55
C PHE A 171 7.91 14.93 19.43
N ASN A 172 7.59 15.93 20.23
CA ASN A 172 6.35 16.67 20.08
C ASN A 172 6.49 17.67 18.93
N LEU A 173 5.93 17.34 17.78
CA LEU A 173 5.94 18.21 16.60
C LEU A 173 4.77 19.20 16.58
N GLY A 174 3.88 19.11 17.58
CA GLY A 174 2.67 19.89 17.57
C GLY A 174 1.89 19.66 16.26
N TRP A 175 1.29 20.71 15.73
CA TRP A 175 0.53 20.57 14.50
C TRP A 175 1.39 20.38 13.22
N PHE A 176 2.72 20.59 13.28
CA PHE A 176 3.63 20.22 12.22
C PHE A 176 3.64 18.70 11.97
N TYR A 177 3.24 17.88 12.96
CA TYR A 177 3.05 16.44 12.78
C TYR A 177 2.08 16.11 11.63
N ILE A 178 1.03 16.92 11.42
CA ILE A 178 0.07 16.72 10.32
C ILE A 178 0.77 16.83 8.97
N VAL A 179 1.70 17.79 8.84
CA VAL A 179 2.49 17.97 7.59
C VAL A 179 3.42 16.79 7.38
N PHE A 180 4.13 16.36 8.43
CA PHE A 180 5.04 15.22 8.37
C PHE A 180 4.30 13.90 8.06
N ALA A 181 3.23 13.61 8.80
CA ALA A 181 2.44 12.41 8.59
C ALA A 181 1.75 12.41 7.21
N GLY A 182 1.26 13.56 6.76
CA GLY A 182 0.74 13.75 5.42
C GLY A 182 1.79 13.46 4.34
N PHE A 183 3.04 13.94 4.54
CA PHE A 183 4.16 13.62 3.68
C PHE A 183 4.43 12.10 3.62
N VAL A 184 4.35 11.40 4.75
CA VAL A 184 4.52 9.93 4.80
C VAL A 184 3.43 9.24 3.97
N ILE A 185 2.17 9.63 4.11
CA ILE A 185 1.04 9.01 3.38
C ILE A 185 1.17 9.26 1.88
N VAL A 186 1.36 10.53 1.46
CA VAL A 186 1.51 10.91 0.04
C VAL A 186 2.77 10.29 -0.55
N GLY A 187 3.87 10.32 0.20
CA GLY A 187 5.14 9.72 -0.19
C GLY A 187 5.02 8.21 -0.42
N ALA A 188 4.35 7.49 0.47
CA ALA A 188 4.10 6.06 0.33
C ALA A 188 3.23 5.76 -0.91
N GLY A 189 2.15 6.52 -1.15
CA GLY A 189 1.31 6.40 -2.33
C GLY A 189 2.11 6.51 -3.62
N ASN A 190 2.87 7.59 -3.75
CA ASN A 190 3.67 7.84 -4.95
C ASN A 190 4.88 6.90 -5.09
N ALA A 191 5.48 6.44 -3.99
CA ALA A 191 6.60 5.50 -4.04
C ALA A 191 6.17 4.11 -4.54
N VAL A 192 5.02 3.60 -4.08
CA VAL A 192 4.42 2.36 -4.60
C VAL A 192 4.05 2.53 -6.08
N ASN A 193 3.49 3.68 -6.47
CA ASN A 193 3.12 3.97 -7.85
C ASN A 193 4.35 3.98 -8.79
N ILE A 194 5.48 4.56 -8.37
CA ILE A 194 6.72 4.55 -9.16
C ILE A 194 7.30 3.13 -9.28
N THR A 195 7.10 2.29 -8.26
CA THR A 195 7.60 0.90 -8.24
C THR A 195 6.79 -0.02 -9.17
N ASP A 196 5.56 0.34 -9.54
CA ASP A 196 4.67 -0.46 -10.40
C ASP A 196 5.06 -0.39 -11.88
N GLY A 197 6.32 -0.73 -12.20
CA GLY A 197 6.87 -0.68 -13.57
C GLY A 197 7.05 -2.04 -14.25
N LEU A 198 7.11 -3.12 -13.46
CA LEU A 198 7.29 -4.49 -13.95
C LEU A 198 6.19 -5.42 -13.41
N ASP A 199 5.90 -6.49 -14.17
CA ASP A 199 4.86 -7.47 -13.84
C ASP A 199 5.13 -8.11 -12.47
N GLY A 200 4.21 -7.96 -11.52
CA GLY A 200 4.31 -8.49 -10.16
C GLY A 200 5.29 -7.77 -9.23
N LEU A 201 6.03 -6.75 -9.71
CA LEU A 201 7.07 -6.09 -8.92
C LEU A 201 6.53 -5.39 -7.68
N ALA A 202 5.48 -4.58 -7.80
CA ALA A 202 4.97 -3.77 -6.70
C ALA A 202 4.09 -4.54 -5.73
N ILE A 203 3.24 -5.44 -6.21
CA ILE A 203 2.20 -6.07 -5.39
C ILE A 203 2.77 -6.97 -4.29
N VAL A 204 3.86 -7.71 -4.54
CA VAL A 204 4.45 -8.62 -3.54
C VAL A 204 5.12 -7.83 -2.41
N PRO A 205 5.98 -6.83 -2.65
CA PRO A 205 6.47 -5.94 -1.59
C PRO A 205 5.37 -5.23 -0.81
N VAL A 206 4.26 -4.84 -1.46
CA VAL A 206 3.07 -4.30 -0.78
C VAL A 206 2.46 -5.32 0.17
N MET A 207 2.29 -6.58 -0.26
CA MET A 207 1.78 -7.65 0.62
C MET A 207 2.72 -7.94 1.79
N ILE A 208 4.04 -7.94 1.57
CA ILE A 208 5.05 -8.12 2.62
C ILE A 208 4.95 -6.97 3.64
N ALA A 209 4.88 -5.72 3.17
CA ALA A 209 4.70 -4.56 4.03
C ALA A 209 3.37 -4.62 4.80
N ALA A 210 2.27 -5.02 4.14
CA ALA A 210 0.97 -5.20 4.78
C ALA A 210 1.01 -6.26 5.87
N GLY A 211 1.65 -7.42 5.64
CA GLY A 211 1.82 -8.45 6.66
C GLY A 211 2.60 -7.94 7.87
N THR A 212 3.68 -7.22 7.62
CA THR A 212 4.51 -6.59 8.65
C THR A 212 3.71 -5.57 9.46
N PHE A 213 3.01 -4.64 8.79
CA PHE A 213 2.22 -3.61 9.47
C PHE A 213 0.94 -4.15 10.11
N GLY A 214 0.36 -5.22 9.56
CA GLY A 214 -0.73 -5.94 10.22
C GLY A 214 -0.31 -6.51 11.56
N PHE A 215 0.89 -7.11 11.61
CA PHE A 215 1.49 -7.61 12.84
C PHE A 215 1.84 -6.46 13.82
N ILE A 216 2.49 -5.39 13.35
CA ILE A 216 2.82 -4.20 14.16
C ILE A 216 1.54 -3.58 14.74
N ALA A 217 0.51 -3.38 13.94
CA ALA A 217 -0.76 -2.79 14.36
C ALA A 217 -1.46 -3.66 15.42
N TYR A 218 -1.42 -4.99 15.24
CA TYR A 218 -1.95 -5.94 16.22
C TYR A 218 -1.21 -5.84 17.56
N LEU A 219 0.13 -5.80 17.55
CA LEU A 219 0.96 -5.67 18.75
C LEU A 219 0.77 -4.31 19.44
N SER A 220 0.77 -3.22 18.68
CA SER A 220 0.57 -1.85 19.20
C SER A 220 -0.84 -1.65 19.76
N GLY A 221 -1.84 -2.33 19.18
CA GLY A 221 -3.23 -2.29 19.66
C GLY A 221 -3.52 -3.16 20.88
N ASN A 222 -2.55 -3.94 21.36
CA ASN A 222 -2.70 -4.84 22.50
C ASN A 222 -1.83 -4.36 23.68
N ALA A 223 -2.46 -4.04 24.83
CA ALA A 223 -1.77 -3.51 25.99
C ALA A 223 -0.71 -4.44 26.57
N VAL A 224 -0.93 -5.77 26.52
CA VAL A 224 0.02 -6.76 27.03
C VAL A 224 1.26 -6.83 26.13
N PHE A 225 1.06 -6.98 24.83
CA PHE A 225 2.18 -7.08 23.88
C PHE A 225 2.94 -5.75 23.76
N SER A 226 2.26 -4.63 23.74
CA SER A 226 2.92 -3.31 23.66
C SER A 226 3.80 -3.06 24.89
N ASN A 227 3.32 -3.44 26.08
CA ASN A 227 4.13 -3.32 27.31
C ASN A 227 5.33 -4.29 27.30
N TYR A 228 5.13 -5.54 26.88
CA TYR A 228 6.22 -6.52 26.78
C TYR A 228 7.32 -6.11 25.79
N LEU A 229 6.92 -5.60 24.64
CA LEU A 229 7.83 -5.13 23.60
C LEU A 229 8.36 -3.69 23.85
N GLN A 230 7.81 -3.01 24.86
CA GLN A 230 8.09 -1.61 25.15
C GLN A 230 7.81 -0.66 23.97
N ILE A 231 6.83 -0.99 23.15
CA ILE A 231 6.31 -0.11 22.10
C ILE A 231 5.15 0.72 22.63
N HIS A 232 4.76 1.77 21.90
CA HIS A 232 3.64 2.62 22.31
C HIS A 232 2.32 1.88 22.11
N PHE A 233 1.51 1.86 23.17
CA PHE A 233 0.15 1.32 23.10
C PHE A 233 -0.78 2.31 22.41
N VAL A 234 -1.36 1.93 21.29
CA VAL A 234 -2.34 2.72 20.52
C VAL A 234 -3.65 1.93 20.47
N PRO A 235 -4.61 2.22 21.37
CA PRO A 235 -5.87 1.48 21.42
C PRO A 235 -6.61 1.52 20.09
N GLY A 236 -7.14 0.37 19.66
CA GLY A 236 -7.94 0.26 18.44
C GLY A 236 -7.14 -0.03 17.16
N THR A 237 -5.82 0.21 17.12
CA THR A 237 -5.03 -0.07 15.90
C THR A 237 -4.94 -1.55 15.56
N GLY A 238 -5.13 -2.44 16.53
CA GLY A 238 -5.16 -3.89 16.27
C GLY A 238 -6.17 -4.31 15.19
N GLU A 239 -7.25 -3.56 15.03
CA GLU A 239 -8.27 -3.79 14.01
C GLU A 239 -7.74 -3.61 12.57
N LEU A 240 -6.70 -2.80 12.40
CA LEU A 240 -6.05 -2.58 11.10
C LEU A 240 -5.38 -3.84 10.55
N ALA A 241 -5.11 -4.84 11.40
CA ALA A 241 -4.65 -6.15 10.94
C ALA A 241 -5.66 -6.83 10.02
N VAL A 242 -6.97 -6.59 10.21
CA VAL A 242 -8.02 -7.13 9.32
C VAL A 242 -7.93 -6.52 7.93
N ILE A 243 -7.66 -5.22 7.84
CA ILE A 243 -7.44 -4.53 6.55
C ILE A 243 -6.18 -5.05 5.86
N CYS A 244 -5.09 -5.21 6.61
CA CYS A 244 -3.85 -5.80 6.08
C CYS A 244 -4.08 -7.22 5.56
N GLY A 245 -4.86 -8.04 6.27
CA GLY A 245 -5.26 -9.36 5.82
C GLY A 245 -6.05 -9.32 4.52
N ALA A 246 -7.05 -8.44 4.43
CA ALA A 246 -7.82 -8.22 3.21
C ALA A 246 -6.92 -7.81 2.03
N LEU A 247 -5.94 -6.91 2.28
CA LEU A 247 -4.97 -6.50 1.26
C LEU A 247 -4.11 -7.68 0.79
N ILE A 248 -3.60 -8.51 1.71
CA ILE A 248 -2.82 -9.70 1.36
C ILE A 248 -3.66 -10.65 0.50
N GLY A 249 -4.89 -10.92 0.90
CA GLY A 249 -5.79 -11.78 0.12
C GLY A 249 -6.08 -11.24 -1.27
N ALA A 250 -6.44 -9.96 -1.37
CA ALA A 250 -6.68 -9.30 -2.65
C ALA A 250 -5.42 -9.26 -3.52
N GLY A 251 -4.25 -9.02 -2.89
CA GLY A 251 -2.96 -9.01 -3.56
C GLY A 251 -2.57 -10.38 -4.13
N LEU A 252 -2.80 -11.47 -3.38
CA LEU A 252 -2.57 -12.84 -3.86
C LEU A 252 -3.49 -13.17 -5.04
N GLY A 253 -4.78 -12.82 -4.95
CA GLY A 253 -5.72 -12.99 -6.06
C GLY A 253 -5.33 -12.19 -7.30
N PHE A 254 -4.85 -10.96 -7.11
CA PHE A 254 -4.38 -10.12 -8.20
C PHE A 254 -3.07 -10.64 -8.82
N LEU A 255 -2.12 -11.08 -7.99
CA LEU A 255 -0.84 -11.63 -8.45
C LEU A 255 -1.03 -12.82 -9.38
N TRP A 256 -2.07 -13.63 -9.18
CA TRP A 256 -2.41 -14.72 -10.08
C TRP A 256 -2.54 -14.28 -11.55
N PHE A 257 -3.05 -13.07 -11.77
CA PHE A 257 -3.24 -12.51 -13.12
C PHE A 257 -2.13 -11.52 -13.52
N ASN A 258 -1.36 -11.00 -12.56
CA ASN A 258 -0.31 -10.02 -12.79
C ASN A 258 1.11 -10.62 -12.81
N ALA A 259 1.27 -11.92 -12.45
CA ALA A 259 2.54 -12.61 -12.60
C ALA A 259 2.98 -12.65 -14.08
N PRO A 260 4.31 -12.56 -14.36
CA PRO A 260 4.83 -12.54 -15.73
C PRO A 260 4.46 -13.79 -16.55
N PRO A 261 3.91 -13.67 -17.76
CA PRO A 261 3.47 -12.44 -18.45
C PRO A 261 2.10 -11.97 -17.96
N ALA A 262 2.01 -10.69 -17.57
CA ALA A 262 0.81 -10.15 -16.95
C ALA A 262 -0.41 -10.11 -17.90
N GLN A 263 -1.55 -10.56 -17.39
CA GLN A 263 -2.84 -10.47 -18.09
C GLN A 263 -3.53 -9.14 -17.85
N ILE A 264 -3.13 -8.40 -16.78
CA ILE A 264 -3.64 -7.10 -16.37
C ILE A 264 -2.59 -6.35 -15.57
N PHE A 265 -2.47 -5.03 -15.78
CA PHE A 265 -1.64 -4.14 -14.97
C PHE A 265 -2.45 -3.52 -13.82
N MET A 266 -1.77 -3.28 -12.70
CA MET A 266 -2.41 -2.68 -11.52
C MET A 266 -2.90 -1.26 -11.81
N GLY A 267 -2.06 -0.46 -12.45
CA GLY A 267 -2.31 0.94 -12.76
C GLY A 267 -2.22 1.87 -11.54
N ASP A 268 -2.34 3.17 -11.81
CA ASP A 268 -2.31 4.20 -10.78
C ASP A 268 -3.46 4.02 -9.78
N THR A 269 -4.59 3.44 -10.22
CA THR A 269 -5.75 3.09 -9.39
C THR A 269 -5.37 2.22 -8.20
N GLY A 270 -4.56 1.19 -8.43
CA GLY A 270 -4.15 0.26 -7.37
C GLY A 270 -2.95 0.79 -6.60
N SER A 271 -1.90 1.18 -7.30
CA SER A 271 -0.62 1.52 -6.69
C SER A 271 -0.70 2.71 -5.72
N LEU A 272 -1.41 3.80 -6.08
CA LEU A 272 -1.64 4.94 -5.18
C LEU A 272 -2.46 4.53 -3.97
N ALA A 273 -3.55 3.79 -4.18
CA ALA A 273 -4.43 3.34 -3.10
C ALA A 273 -3.69 2.48 -2.06
N LEU A 274 -2.90 1.51 -2.53
CA LEU A 274 -2.18 0.58 -1.67
C LEU A 274 -1.06 1.27 -0.88
N GLY A 275 -0.32 2.17 -1.53
CA GLY A 275 0.69 2.96 -0.84
C GLY A 275 0.09 3.92 0.18
N GLY A 276 -1.01 4.60 -0.16
CA GLY A 276 -1.76 5.46 0.77
C GLY A 276 -2.33 4.68 1.96
N LEU A 277 -2.86 3.48 1.74
CA LEU A 277 -3.32 2.56 2.78
C LEU A 277 -2.19 2.23 3.76
N LEU A 278 -1.03 1.78 3.26
CA LEU A 278 0.12 1.43 4.10
C LEU A 278 0.65 2.64 4.88
N GLY A 279 0.75 3.81 4.22
CA GLY A 279 1.15 5.06 4.86
C GLY A 279 0.22 5.44 6.00
N THR A 280 -1.08 5.32 5.79
CA THR A 280 -2.10 5.64 6.80
C THR A 280 -2.04 4.68 7.99
N ILE A 281 -1.85 3.38 7.75
CA ILE A 281 -1.67 2.38 8.82
C ILE A 281 -0.42 2.68 9.65
N ALA A 282 0.69 3.03 9.01
CA ALA A 282 1.93 3.35 9.69
C ALA A 282 1.80 4.58 10.60
N VAL A 283 1.12 5.63 10.11
CA VAL A 283 0.82 6.85 10.89
C VAL A 283 -0.14 6.55 12.05
N ALA A 284 -1.19 5.75 11.82
CA ALA A 284 -2.13 5.34 12.85
C ALA A 284 -1.45 4.52 13.96
N ALA A 285 -0.55 3.60 13.58
CA ALA A 285 0.20 2.77 14.52
C ALA A 285 1.41 3.48 15.16
N LYS A 286 1.73 4.72 14.79
CA LYS A 286 2.90 5.48 15.26
C LYS A 286 4.25 4.83 14.92
N HIS A 287 4.34 4.27 13.70
CA HIS A 287 5.52 3.58 13.21
C HIS A 287 5.95 4.12 11.82
N GLU A 288 5.96 5.43 11.66
CA GLU A 288 6.24 6.13 10.40
C GLU A 288 7.64 5.83 9.87
N PHE A 289 8.66 5.86 10.72
CA PHE A 289 10.04 5.52 10.33
C PHE A 289 10.21 4.03 10.03
N VAL A 290 9.46 3.17 10.73
CA VAL A 290 9.49 1.72 10.43
C VAL A 290 8.95 1.47 9.03
N LEU A 291 7.98 2.27 8.55
CA LEU A 291 7.53 2.19 7.16
C LEU A 291 8.66 2.50 6.16
N ALA A 292 9.52 3.46 6.46
CA ALA A 292 10.65 3.75 5.58
C ALA A 292 11.66 2.58 5.51
N ILE A 293 11.76 1.76 6.56
CA ILE A 293 12.57 0.54 6.58
C ILE A 293 11.86 -0.60 5.85
N VAL A 294 10.65 -0.95 6.28
CA VAL A 294 9.84 -2.03 5.70
C VAL A 294 9.55 -1.78 4.23
N GLY A 295 9.19 -0.55 3.89
CA GLY A 295 8.98 -0.05 2.54
C GLY A 295 10.25 0.45 1.85
N GLY A 296 11.44 0.09 2.34
CA GLY A 296 12.72 0.61 1.85
C GLY A 296 12.95 0.37 0.37
N LEU A 297 12.36 -0.68 -0.20
CA LEU A 297 12.36 -0.90 -1.64
C LEU A 297 11.66 0.27 -2.38
N PHE A 298 10.48 0.66 -1.93
CA PHE A 298 9.74 1.78 -2.51
C PHE A 298 10.49 3.11 -2.33
N VAL A 299 11.16 3.27 -1.17
CA VAL A 299 12.03 4.43 -0.90
C VAL A 299 13.20 4.45 -1.88
N LEU A 300 13.88 3.33 -2.13
CA LEU A 300 14.97 3.24 -3.09
C LEU A 300 14.52 3.58 -4.52
N GLU A 301 13.35 3.11 -4.92
CA GLU A 301 12.77 3.40 -6.24
C GLU A 301 12.52 4.90 -6.43
N ILE A 302 11.78 5.53 -5.52
CA ILE A 302 11.48 6.97 -5.63
C ILE A 302 12.74 7.83 -5.49
N MET A 303 13.67 7.46 -4.59
CA MET A 303 14.93 8.18 -4.42
C MET A 303 15.81 8.09 -5.67
N SER A 304 15.82 6.96 -6.38
CA SER A 304 16.54 6.83 -7.63
C SER A 304 16.05 7.82 -8.68
N VAL A 305 14.73 8.05 -8.74
CA VAL A 305 14.12 9.04 -9.65
C VAL A 305 14.49 10.45 -9.23
N ILE A 306 14.38 10.78 -7.92
CA ILE A 306 14.73 12.10 -7.41
C ILE A 306 16.21 12.42 -7.70
N ILE A 307 17.12 11.49 -7.40
CA ILE A 307 18.56 11.65 -7.65
C ILE A 307 18.81 11.84 -9.14
N GLN A 308 18.24 11.00 -10.00
CA GLN A 308 18.39 11.09 -11.45
C GLN A 308 17.95 12.44 -12.01
N VAL A 309 16.73 12.86 -11.64
CA VAL A 309 16.14 14.12 -12.13
C VAL A 309 16.95 15.33 -11.63
N THR A 310 17.35 15.31 -10.36
CA THR A 310 18.13 16.40 -9.76
C THR A 310 19.50 16.50 -10.39
N SER A 311 20.22 15.37 -10.52
CA SER A 311 21.53 15.34 -11.19
C SER A 311 21.44 15.84 -12.64
N PHE A 312 20.46 15.34 -13.38
CA PHE A 312 20.30 15.75 -14.79
C PHE A 312 20.00 17.23 -14.93
N LYS A 313 19.16 17.80 -14.06
CA LYS A 313 18.84 19.25 -14.08
C LYS A 313 20.03 20.13 -13.69
N LEU A 314 20.87 19.66 -12.73
CA LEU A 314 21.98 20.47 -12.22
C LEU A 314 23.27 20.30 -13.05
N THR A 315 23.53 19.11 -13.56
CA THR A 315 24.84 18.76 -14.16
C THR A 315 24.73 18.29 -15.63
N GLY A 316 23.52 18.04 -16.14
CA GLY A 316 23.32 17.45 -17.47
C GLY A 316 23.70 15.97 -17.55
N LYS A 317 24.12 15.34 -16.44
CA LYS A 317 24.60 13.94 -16.40
C LYS A 317 23.61 13.03 -15.70
N ARG A 318 23.49 11.80 -16.22
CA ARG A 318 22.71 10.72 -15.61
C ARG A 318 23.56 9.98 -14.58
N VAL A 319 22.99 9.71 -13.39
CA VAL A 319 23.62 8.86 -12.36
C VAL A 319 23.35 7.39 -12.68
N PHE A 320 22.11 7.05 -12.98
CA PHE A 320 21.70 5.71 -13.37
C PHE A 320 21.53 5.62 -14.88
N LYS A 321 21.69 4.44 -15.48
CA LYS A 321 21.39 4.21 -16.90
C LYS A 321 19.95 4.59 -17.23
N MET A 322 19.03 4.25 -16.33
CA MET A 322 17.61 4.62 -16.36
C MET A 322 17.07 4.67 -14.93
N ALA A 323 16.08 5.48 -14.67
CA ALA A 323 15.33 5.53 -13.42
C ALA A 323 13.83 5.36 -13.73
N PRO A 324 13.06 4.72 -12.86
CA PRO A 324 13.39 4.12 -11.55
C PRO A 324 14.45 3.00 -11.59
N ILE A 325 14.95 2.59 -10.40
CA ILE A 325 16.15 1.73 -10.30
C ILE A 325 15.96 0.31 -10.89
N HIS A 326 14.75 -0.22 -10.92
CA HIS A 326 14.45 -1.49 -11.57
C HIS A 326 14.85 -1.47 -13.07
N HIS A 327 14.58 -0.38 -13.78
CA HIS A 327 15.00 -0.21 -15.18
C HIS A 327 16.52 -0.09 -15.33
N HIS A 328 17.21 0.42 -14.33
CA HIS A 328 18.69 0.42 -14.34
C HIS A 328 19.25 -1.01 -14.41
N PHE A 329 18.66 -1.94 -13.65
CA PHE A 329 19.10 -3.34 -13.68
C PHE A 329 18.72 -4.05 -14.97
N GLU A 330 17.55 -3.74 -15.58
CA GLU A 330 17.22 -4.22 -16.91
C GLU A 330 18.25 -3.74 -17.97
N GLN A 331 18.68 -2.46 -17.88
CA GLN A 331 19.71 -1.89 -18.75
C GLN A 331 21.13 -2.44 -18.47
N LEU A 332 21.32 -3.14 -17.36
CA LEU A 332 22.52 -3.93 -17.05
C LEU A 332 22.46 -5.36 -17.57
N GLY A 333 21.32 -5.77 -18.17
CA GLY A 333 21.10 -7.09 -18.76
C GLY A 333 20.41 -8.11 -17.87
N TRP A 334 19.83 -7.68 -16.73
CA TRP A 334 19.00 -8.58 -15.93
C TRP A 334 17.64 -8.78 -16.62
N THR A 335 17.15 -10.00 -16.60
CA THR A 335 15.79 -10.29 -17.09
C THR A 335 14.73 -9.75 -16.10
N GLU A 336 13.55 -9.39 -16.60
CA GLU A 336 12.44 -8.90 -15.77
C GLU A 336 12.16 -9.82 -14.56
N PRO A 337 12.02 -11.17 -14.71
CA PRO A 337 11.83 -12.04 -13.55
C PRO A 337 12.98 -12.02 -12.55
N GLN A 338 14.22 -11.82 -13.00
CA GLN A 338 15.37 -11.73 -12.09
C GLN A 338 15.30 -10.45 -11.24
N VAL A 339 14.94 -9.32 -11.84
CA VAL A 339 14.74 -8.07 -11.10
C VAL A 339 13.63 -8.26 -10.07
N VAL A 340 12.48 -8.75 -10.49
CA VAL A 340 11.29 -8.92 -9.67
C VAL A 340 11.57 -9.82 -8.45
N ILE A 341 12.11 -11.03 -8.67
CA ILE A 341 12.38 -11.98 -7.58
C ILE A 341 13.42 -11.42 -6.60
N ARG A 342 14.50 -10.80 -7.10
CA ARG A 342 15.54 -10.22 -6.23
C ARG A 342 14.99 -9.07 -5.40
N PHE A 343 14.10 -8.26 -5.95
CA PHE A 343 13.46 -7.17 -5.23
C PHE A 343 12.49 -7.69 -4.17
N TRP A 344 11.79 -8.80 -4.43
CA TRP A 344 11.00 -9.48 -3.40
C TRP A 344 11.85 -9.95 -2.22
N ILE A 345 13.03 -10.55 -2.51
CA ILE A 345 13.97 -10.97 -1.47
C ILE A 345 14.44 -9.77 -0.64
N ILE A 346 14.78 -8.66 -1.29
CA ILE A 346 15.15 -7.41 -0.58
C ILE A 346 13.99 -6.93 0.29
N ALA A 347 12.76 -6.94 -0.22
CA ALA A 347 11.59 -6.53 0.55
C ALA A 347 11.37 -7.41 1.81
N VAL A 348 11.58 -8.73 1.71
CA VAL A 348 11.53 -9.64 2.88
C VAL A 348 12.61 -9.29 3.89
N VAL A 349 13.86 -9.07 3.47
CA VAL A 349 14.96 -8.69 4.37
C VAL A 349 14.65 -7.36 5.07
N LEU A 350 14.14 -6.37 4.34
CA LEU A 350 13.74 -5.08 4.90
C LEU A 350 12.57 -5.20 5.89
N ALA A 351 11.60 -6.07 5.60
CA ALA A 351 10.49 -6.36 6.50
C ALA A 351 10.97 -6.98 7.82
N LEU A 352 11.87 -7.98 7.75
CA LEU A 352 12.49 -8.58 8.94
C LEU A 352 13.31 -7.56 9.72
N THR A 353 14.04 -6.68 9.03
CA THR A 353 14.79 -5.59 9.68
C THR A 353 13.83 -4.64 10.40
N GLY A 354 12.72 -4.25 9.76
CA GLY A 354 11.69 -3.42 10.39
C GLY A 354 11.06 -4.07 11.62
N LEU A 355 10.77 -5.39 11.56
CA LEU A 355 10.27 -6.12 12.73
C LEU A 355 11.31 -6.21 13.86
N ALA A 356 12.59 -6.37 13.53
CA ALA A 356 13.66 -6.38 14.53
C ALA A 356 13.72 -5.06 15.33
N THR A 357 13.35 -3.92 14.72
CA THR A 357 13.33 -2.62 15.43
C THR A 357 12.33 -2.58 16.59
N LEU A 358 11.32 -3.46 16.61
CA LEU A 358 10.34 -3.51 17.71
C LEU A 358 10.95 -3.95 19.04
N LYS A 359 12.07 -4.66 19.02
CA LYS A 359 12.73 -5.19 20.25
C LYS A 359 14.11 -4.59 20.50
N LEU A 360 14.68 -3.83 19.56
CA LEU A 360 15.98 -3.18 19.70
C LEU A 360 15.89 -1.87 20.53
N ARG A 361 15.35 -1.97 21.76
CA ARG A 361 15.14 -0.82 22.65
C ARG A 361 15.78 -1.03 24.01
#